data_8c5d2aaa8fd30a0f8d8c2caa9db76f63
#
_entry.id   8c5d2aaa8fd30a0f8d8c2caa9db76f63
#
_cell.length_a   1.000
_cell.length_b   1.000
_cell.length_c   1.000
_cell.angle_alpha   90.00
_cell.angle_beta   90.00
_cell.angle_gamma   90.00
#
_symmetry.space_group_name_H-M   'P 1'
#
loop_
_entity.id
_entity.type
_entity.pdbx_description
1 polymer ?
#
loop_
_entity_poly.entity_id
_entity_poly.type
_entity_poly.pdbx_seq_one_letter_code
_entity_poly.pdbx_strand_id
1 'polypeptide(L)'
;MLTLADIQAGIRDALVDGNSAAVAPVLLGGTRPEHRLAIHQRHYVASLTRALVERFPATAWLVGSELVTHVATSFIREHPPSRPCVAEYGDGFPRYLGAHAAAESLPYLVQFAELEWHLGRLALAIEEAPNVQYVHLDWALDELIGLYLTDTAPDEYALRHEDVRLEIRGLRGELQMNRLSGEEFVRRVAAQPTGA
;
A
#
# COMPACT_ATOMS: atom_id res chain seq x y z
N MET A 1 -24.20 -27.20 16.00
CA MET A 1 -23.24 -26.54 16.90
C MET A 1 -22.19 -25.90 16.00
N LEU A 2 -21.98 -24.58 16.08
CA LEU A 2 -20.98 -23.89 15.24
C LEU A 2 -19.58 -24.32 15.70
N THR A 3 -18.70 -24.59 14.74
CA THR A 3 -17.28 -24.83 15.00
C THR A 3 -16.55 -23.52 15.27
N LEU A 4 -15.33 -23.57 15.81
CA LEU A 4 -14.50 -22.38 15.97
C LEU A 4 -14.24 -21.71 14.62
N ALA A 5 -14.04 -22.48 13.56
CA ALA A 5 -13.84 -21.97 12.21
C ALA A 5 -15.08 -21.22 11.69
N ASP A 6 -16.31 -21.74 11.95
CA ASP A 6 -17.54 -21.06 11.57
C ASP A 6 -17.71 -19.71 12.31
N ILE A 7 -17.33 -19.67 13.60
CA ILE A 7 -17.37 -18.43 14.39
C ILE A 7 -16.35 -17.42 13.87
N GLN A 8 -15.14 -17.85 13.56
CA GLN A 8 -14.10 -16.98 13.00
C GLN A 8 -14.50 -16.43 11.64
N ALA A 9 -15.04 -17.27 10.76
CA ALA A 9 -15.59 -16.84 9.47
C ALA A 9 -16.72 -15.82 9.63
N GLY A 10 -17.68 -16.12 10.53
CA GLY A 10 -18.76 -15.18 10.81
C GLY A 10 -18.33 -13.84 11.41
N ILE A 11 -17.28 -13.82 12.25
CA ILE A 11 -16.70 -12.57 12.76
C ILE A 11 -16.03 -11.80 11.60
N ARG A 12 -15.28 -12.48 10.74
CA ARG A 12 -14.67 -11.86 9.55
C ARG A 12 -15.73 -11.22 8.66
N ASP A 13 -16.78 -11.95 8.32
CA ASP A 13 -17.88 -11.47 7.46
C ASP A 13 -18.59 -10.27 8.11
N ALA A 14 -18.76 -10.29 9.44
CA ALA A 14 -19.31 -9.16 10.17
C ALA A 14 -18.41 -7.91 10.15
N LEU A 15 -17.09 -8.08 10.17
CA LEU A 15 -16.13 -6.97 10.18
C LEU A 15 -15.85 -6.41 8.78
N VAL A 16 -15.83 -7.27 7.75
CA VAL A 16 -15.52 -6.89 6.37
C VAL A 16 -16.78 -6.44 5.65
N ASP A 17 -17.81 -7.29 5.63
CA ASP A 17 -19.02 -7.12 4.81
C ASP A 17 -20.19 -6.50 5.60
N GLY A 18 -20.06 -6.34 6.92
CA GLY A 18 -21.13 -5.91 7.81
C GLY A 18 -22.20 -6.98 8.06
N ASN A 19 -21.99 -8.21 7.59
CA ASN A 19 -22.93 -9.30 7.75
C ASN A 19 -22.76 -10.01 9.10
N SER A 20 -23.49 -9.53 10.11
CA SER A 20 -23.45 -10.10 11.46
C SER A 20 -24.42 -11.26 11.72
N ALA A 21 -25.24 -11.63 10.73
CA ALA A 21 -26.35 -12.57 10.92
C ALA A 21 -25.91 -13.95 11.47
N ALA A 22 -24.78 -14.47 11.02
CA ALA A 22 -24.26 -15.77 11.43
C ALA A 22 -23.64 -15.77 12.83
N VAL A 23 -23.02 -14.65 13.25
CA VAL A 23 -22.23 -14.59 14.49
C VAL A 23 -22.94 -13.88 15.64
N ALA A 24 -23.83 -12.92 15.36
CA ALA A 24 -24.56 -12.18 16.38
C ALA A 24 -25.28 -13.06 17.41
N PRO A 25 -25.94 -14.18 17.04
CA PRO A 25 -26.64 -15.04 17.99
C PRO A 25 -25.72 -15.78 18.95
N VAL A 26 -24.44 -15.98 18.61
CA VAL A 26 -23.48 -16.74 19.45
C VAL A 26 -22.59 -15.84 20.30
N LEU A 27 -22.68 -14.52 20.14
CA LEU A 27 -21.95 -13.56 20.96
C LEU A 27 -22.61 -13.47 22.35
N LEU A 28 -21.91 -13.97 23.35
CA LEU A 28 -22.34 -13.92 24.73
C LEU A 28 -21.98 -12.59 25.40
N GLY A 29 -22.86 -12.13 26.28
CA GLY A 29 -22.63 -10.97 27.15
C GLY A 29 -23.01 -9.61 26.53
N GLY A 30 -23.91 -8.92 27.20
CA GLY A 30 -24.40 -7.59 26.86
C GLY A 30 -25.61 -7.56 25.95
N THR A 31 -26.29 -6.44 25.96
CA THR A 31 -27.41 -6.13 25.07
C THR A 31 -26.89 -5.61 23.74
N ARG A 32 -27.53 -5.99 22.62
CA ARG A 32 -27.25 -5.51 21.25
C ARG A 32 -25.90 -5.96 20.65
N PRO A 33 -25.68 -7.25 20.43
CA PRO A 33 -24.45 -7.76 19.83
C PRO A 33 -24.15 -7.16 18.45
N GLU A 34 -25.18 -6.90 17.65
CA GLU A 34 -25.07 -6.27 16.32
C GLU A 34 -24.50 -4.85 16.39
N HIS A 35 -24.92 -4.04 17.38
CA HIS A 35 -24.38 -2.71 17.56
C HIS A 35 -22.90 -2.73 17.94
N ARG A 36 -22.49 -3.69 18.76
CA ARG A 36 -21.08 -3.88 19.14
C ARG A 36 -20.23 -4.27 17.92
N LEU A 37 -20.72 -5.21 17.10
CA LEU A 37 -20.05 -5.60 15.84
C LEU A 37 -19.93 -4.41 14.90
N ALA A 38 -20.95 -3.58 14.74
CA ALA A 38 -20.91 -2.37 13.92
C ALA A 38 -19.87 -1.34 14.41
N ILE A 39 -19.64 -1.27 15.72
CA ILE A 39 -18.55 -0.45 16.29
C ILE A 39 -17.19 -1.04 15.89
N HIS A 40 -17.01 -2.36 16.06
CA HIS A 40 -15.77 -3.04 15.69
C HIS A 40 -15.48 -2.93 14.20
N GLN A 41 -16.48 -3.07 13.34
CA GLN A 41 -16.35 -2.88 11.89
C GLN A 41 -15.86 -1.47 11.54
N ARG A 42 -16.45 -0.45 12.14
CA ARG A 42 -16.00 0.94 11.90
C ARG A 42 -14.55 1.15 12.33
N HIS A 43 -14.15 0.61 13.48
CA HIS A 43 -12.78 0.70 13.97
C HIS A 43 -11.82 -0.08 13.06
N TYR A 44 -12.22 -1.26 12.58
CA TYR A 44 -11.44 -2.06 11.65
C TYR A 44 -11.17 -1.29 10.35
N VAL A 45 -12.21 -0.80 9.69
CA VAL A 45 -12.07 -0.01 8.45
C VAL A 45 -11.24 1.24 8.68
N ALA A 46 -11.51 1.99 9.74
CA ALA A 46 -10.77 3.21 10.07
C ALA A 46 -9.27 2.93 10.33
N SER A 47 -8.95 1.85 11.02
CA SER A 47 -7.56 1.47 11.30
C SER A 47 -6.81 1.06 10.04
N LEU A 48 -7.44 0.29 9.16
CA LEU A 48 -6.84 -0.10 7.87
C LEU A 48 -6.70 1.09 6.92
N THR A 49 -7.71 1.97 6.86
CA THR A 49 -7.64 3.21 6.05
C THR A 49 -6.46 4.06 6.50
N ARG A 50 -6.31 4.27 7.81
CA ARG A 50 -5.19 5.02 8.35
C ARG A 50 -3.86 4.36 8.00
N ALA A 51 -3.73 3.04 8.17
CA ALA A 51 -2.52 2.30 7.84
C ALA A 51 -2.15 2.41 6.35
N LEU A 52 -3.13 2.39 5.44
CA LEU A 52 -2.88 2.62 4.01
C LEU A 52 -2.43 4.06 3.74
N VAL A 53 -3.10 5.06 4.30
CA VAL A 53 -2.71 6.47 4.11
C VAL A 53 -1.31 6.74 4.66
N GLU A 54 -0.97 6.18 5.82
CA GLU A 54 0.36 6.25 6.42
C GLU A 54 1.42 5.49 5.60
N ARG A 55 1.00 4.55 4.74
CA ARG A 55 1.87 3.79 3.85
C ARG A 55 2.20 4.52 2.55
N PHE A 56 1.34 5.46 2.15
CA PHE A 56 1.45 6.21 0.89
C PHE A 56 1.48 7.73 1.13
N PRO A 57 2.38 8.25 2.00
CA PRO A 57 2.41 9.67 2.34
C PRO A 57 2.86 10.56 1.17
N ALA A 58 3.80 10.11 0.31
CA ALA A 58 4.19 10.86 -0.87
C ALA A 58 3.08 10.89 -1.92
N THR A 59 2.35 9.79 -2.09
CA THR A 59 1.15 9.75 -2.94
C THR A 59 0.08 10.70 -2.39
N ALA A 60 -0.15 10.72 -1.08
CA ALA A 60 -1.09 11.64 -0.45
C ALA A 60 -0.65 13.12 -0.59
N TRP A 61 0.64 13.39 -0.54
CA TRP A 61 1.19 14.71 -0.86
C TRP A 61 0.91 15.11 -2.32
N LEU A 62 1.05 14.17 -3.26
CA LEU A 62 0.90 14.44 -4.69
C LEU A 62 -0.57 14.70 -5.11
N VAL A 63 -1.50 13.88 -4.62
CA VAL A 63 -2.92 13.90 -5.07
C VAL A 63 -3.91 14.39 -4.02
N GLY A 64 -3.44 14.70 -2.81
CA GLY A 64 -4.25 15.06 -1.67
C GLY A 64 -4.67 13.87 -0.80
N SER A 65 -4.58 14.05 0.51
CA SER A 65 -4.91 13.02 1.51
C SER A 65 -6.38 12.60 1.48
N GLU A 66 -7.29 13.50 1.07
CA GLU A 66 -8.72 13.19 0.96
C GLU A 66 -9.00 12.15 -0.12
N LEU A 67 -8.37 12.28 -1.30
CA LEU A 67 -8.51 11.30 -2.38
C LEU A 67 -7.96 9.94 -1.95
N VAL A 68 -6.75 9.91 -1.40
CA VAL A 68 -6.13 8.65 -0.93
C VAL A 68 -7.00 7.98 0.14
N THR A 69 -7.54 8.73 1.10
CA THR A 69 -8.43 8.22 2.14
C THR A 69 -9.72 7.65 1.57
N HIS A 70 -10.34 8.35 0.61
CA HIS A 70 -11.56 7.91 -0.05
C HIS A 70 -11.34 6.59 -0.79
N VAL A 71 -10.30 6.54 -1.62
CA VAL A 71 -9.95 5.34 -2.41
C VAL A 71 -9.53 4.18 -1.51
N ALA A 72 -8.75 4.45 -0.44
CA ALA A 72 -8.35 3.44 0.54
C ALA A 72 -9.56 2.80 1.24
N THR A 73 -10.58 3.60 1.58
CA THR A 73 -11.81 3.09 2.20
C THR A 73 -12.57 2.12 1.27
N SER A 74 -12.61 2.40 -0.03
CA SER A 74 -13.22 1.52 -1.03
C SER A 74 -12.36 0.27 -1.26
N PHE A 75 -11.05 0.43 -1.39
CA PHE A 75 -10.11 -0.67 -1.54
C PHE A 75 -10.21 -1.72 -0.42
N ILE A 76 -10.32 -1.28 0.83
CA ILE A 76 -10.41 -2.17 2.00
C ILE A 76 -11.66 -3.05 1.93
N ARG A 77 -12.77 -2.52 1.43
CA ARG A 77 -14.03 -3.27 1.30
C ARG A 77 -13.96 -4.32 0.19
N GLU A 78 -13.32 -4.00 -0.91
CA GLU A 78 -13.20 -4.87 -2.07
C GLU A 78 -12.03 -5.86 -1.94
N HIS A 79 -10.97 -5.46 -1.24
CA HIS A 79 -9.72 -6.21 -1.07
C HIS A 79 -9.32 -6.31 0.41
N PRO A 80 -10.14 -6.97 1.26
CA PRO A 80 -9.81 -7.09 2.68
C PRO A 80 -8.52 -7.89 2.89
N PRO A 81 -7.76 -7.62 3.95
CA PRO A 81 -6.54 -8.35 4.27
C PRO A 81 -6.78 -9.85 4.35
N SER A 82 -5.99 -10.61 3.60
CA SER A 82 -5.98 -12.09 3.63
C SER A 82 -4.95 -12.65 4.62
N ARG A 83 -4.03 -11.81 5.10
CA ARG A 83 -2.95 -12.16 6.03
C ARG A 83 -3.03 -11.28 7.28
N PRO A 84 -2.57 -11.77 8.44
CA PRO A 84 -2.63 -11.02 9.70
C PRO A 84 -1.65 -9.85 9.78
N CYS A 85 -0.68 -9.76 8.87
CA CYS A 85 0.34 -8.70 8.86
C CYS A 85 -0.15 -7.48 8.08
N VAL A 86 -0.51 -6.41 8.80
CA VAL A 86 -0.93 -5.12 8.20
C VAL A 86 0.23 -4.45 7.43
N ALA A 87 1.49 -4.72 7.79
CA ALA A 87 2.65 -4.16 7.10
C ALA A 87 2.80 -4.68 5.65
N GLU A 88 2.21 -5.83 5.34
CA GLU A 88 2.19 -6.41 3.99
C GLU A 88 0.92 -6.05 3.21
N TYR A 89 -0.01 -5.33 3.84
CA TYR A 89 -1.27 -4.95 3.23
C TYR A 89 -1.13 -3.67 2.42
N GLY A 90 -1.55 -3.69 1.14
CA GLY A 90 -1.59 -2.53 0.26
C GLY A 90 -0.80 -2.66 -1.05
N ASP A 91 -0.24 -3.84 -1.37
CA ASP A 91 0.48 -4.09 -2.63
C ASP A 91 -0.37 -3.83 -3.89
N GLY A 92 -1.68 -4.14 -3.83
CA GLY A 92 -2.63 -3.87 -4.91
C GLY A 92 -3.18 -2.43 -4.94
N PHE A 93 -2.93 -1.63 -3.89
CA PHE A 93 -3.50 -0.30 -3.76
C PHE A 93 -3.06 0.69 -4.86
N PRO A 94 -1.79 0.73 -5.33
CA PRO A 94 -1.39 1.61 -6.42
C PRO A 94 -2.21 1.44 -7.69
N ARG A 95 -2.47 0.21 -8.10
CA ARG A 95 -3.28 -0.10 -9.29
C ARG A 95 -4.74 0.24 -9.09
N TYR A 96 -5.27 -0.02 -7.91
CA TYR A 96 -6.65 0.35 -7.56
C TYR A 96 -6.84 1.87 -7.57
N LEU A 97 -5.88 2.63 -7.03
CA LEU A 97 -5.87 4.09 -7.08
C LEU A 97 -5.84 4.59 -8.52
N GLY A 98 -5.00 4.00 -9.38
CA GLY A 98 -4.89 4.38 -10.80
C GLY A 98 -6.15 4.10 -11.61
N ALA A 99 -7.00 3.16 -11.19
CA ALA A 99 -8.30 2.89 -11.82
C ALA A 99 -9.39 3.90 -11.41
N HIS A 100 -9.12 4.77 -10.46
CA HIS A 100 -10.08 5.79 -10.01
C HIS A 100 -10.12 6.97 -11.01
N ALA A 101 -11.31 7.46 -11.34
CA ALA A 101 -11.50 8.53 -12.34
C ALA A 101 -10.65 9.80 -12.07
N ALA A 102 -10.42 10.15 -10.80
CA ALA A 102 -9.56 11.28 -10.44
C ALA A 102 -8.07 11.09 -10.80
N ALA A 103 -7.65 9.86 -11.08
CA ALA A 103 -6.29 9.53 -11.48
C ALA A 103 -6.03 9.64 -13.00
N GLU A 104 -7.09 9.77 -13.82
CA GLU A 104 -6.99 9.80 -15.29
C GLU A 104 -6.08 10.93 -15.81
N SER A 105 -6.01 12.04 -15.09
CA SER A 105 -5.15 13.19 -15.45
C SER A 105 -3.67 12.99 -15.07
N LEU A 106 -3.32 11.92 -14.36
CA LEU A 106 -1.98 11.65 -13.82
C LEU A 106 -1.48 10.29 -14.29
N PRO A 107 -1.02 10.14 -15.54
CA PRO A 107 -0.66 8.84 -16.13
C PRO A 107 0.48 8.12 -15.40
N TYR A 108 1.24 8.84 -14.59
CA TYR A 108 2.36 8.34 -13.79
C TYR A 108 1.97 7.94 -12.35
N LEU A 109 0.72 8.16 -11.93
CA LEU A 109 0.30 7.97 -10.53
C LEU A 109 0.50 6.53 -10.05
N VAL A 110 0.17 5.54 -10.88
CA VAL A 110 0.36 4.12 -10.54
C VAL A 110 1.83 3.84 -10.25
N GLN A 111 2.71 4.22 -11.17
CA GLN A 111 4.16 3.99 -11.02
C GLN A 111 4.74 4.75 -9.83
N PHE A 112 4.24 5.96 -9.55
CA PHE A 112 4.67 6.73 -8.37
C PHE A 112 4.30 6.04 -7.06
N ALA A 113 3.06 5.58 -6.95
CA ALA A 113 2.62 4.83 -5.77
C ALA A 113 3.30 3.45 -5.65
N GLU A 114 3.58 2.76 -6.77
CA GLU A 114 4.36 1.52 -6.77
C GLU A 114 5.81 1.76 -6.30
N LEU A 115 6.44 2.84 -6.76
CA LEU A 115 7.77 3.24 -6.29
C LEU A 115 7.77 3.50 -4.77
N GLU A 116 6.80 4.27 -4.28
CA GLU A 116 6.62 4.53 -2.85
C GLU A 116 6.40 3.24 -2.05
N TRP A 117 5.60 2.30 -2.57
CA TRP A 117 5.40 0.99 -1.97
C TRP A 117 6.72 0.21 -1.81
N HIS A 118 7.54 0.18 -2.85
CA HIS A 118 8.85 -0.48 -2.82
C HIS A 118 9.79 0.16 -1.81
N LEU A 119 9.88 1.50 -1.78
CA LEU A 119 10.67 2.24 -0.80
C LEU A 119 10.23 1.93 0.63
N GLY A 120 8.92 1.98 0.89
CA GLY A 120 8.38 1.69 2.21
C GLY A 120 8.62 0.25 2.66
N ARG A 121 8.58 -0.73 1.75
CA ARG A 121 8.92 -2.13 2.08
C ARG A 121 10.38 -2.29 2.45
N LEU A 122 11.27 -1.66 1.69
CA LEU A 122 12.71 -1.72 1.95
C LEU A 122 13.09 -1.00 3.25
N ALA A 123 12.42 0.12 3.57
CA ALA A 123 12.64 0.85 4.82
C ALA A 123 12.26 0.03 6.07
N LEU A 124 11.28 -0.87 5.94
CA LEU A 124 10.83 -1.75 7.04
C LEU A 124 11.62 -3.06 7.13
N ALA A 125 12.45 -3.37 6.15
CA ALA A 125 13.27 -4.57 6.17
C ALA A 125 14.34 -4.48 7.27
N ILE A 126 14.26 -5.39 8.26
CA ILE A 126 15.19 -5.46 9.41
C ILE A 126 16.35 -6.45 9.11
N GLU A 127 16.50 -6.87 7.87
CA GLU A 127 17.47 -7.87 7.47
C GLU A 127 18.92 -7.37 7.62
N GLU A 128 19.81 -8.28 8.00
CA GLU A 128 21.25 -7.99 8.12
C GLU A 128 21.92 -7.80 6.76
N ALA A 129 21.33 -8.34 5.69
CA ALA A 129 21.79 -8.20 4.31
C ALA A 129 21.00 -7.10 3.57
N PRO A 130 21.63 -6.36 2.65
CA PRO A 130 20.94 -5.38 1.84
C PRO A 130 19.81 -6.04 1.02
N ASN A 131 18.59 -5.56 1.20
CA ASN A 131 17.49 -5.93 0.33
C ASN A 131 17.52 -5.01 -0.89
N VAL A 132 17.44 -5.59 -2.09
CA VAL A 132 17.59 -4.87 -3.36
C VAL A 132 16.36 -5.09 -4.22
N GLN A 133 15.80 -3.97 -4.70
CA GLN A 133 14.69 -3.96 -5.66
C GLN A 133 15.15 -3.25 -6.94
N TYR A 134 14.72 -3.77 -8.09
CA TYR A 134 14.91 -3.14 -9.39
C TYR A 134 13.57 -2.67 -9.92
N VAL A 135 13.48 -1.39 -10.26
CA VAL A 135 12.25 -0.75 -10.71
C VAL A 135 12.50 -0.06 -12.06
N HIS A 136 11.59 -0.25 -13.00
CA HIS A 136 11.58 0.42 -14.29
C HIS A 136 10.41 1.40 -14.33
N LEU A 137 10.70 2.65 -14.68
CA LEU A 137 9.76 3.75 -14.68
C LEU A 137 9.78 4.45 -16.04
N ASP A 138 8.62 4.91 -16.50
CA ASP A 138 8.48 5.67 -17.75
C ASP A 138 8.59 7.19 -17.53
N TRP A 139 8.78 7.59 -16.27
CA TRP A 139 8.84 8.99 -15.84
C TRP A 139 9.97 9.19 -14.82
N ALA A 140 10.50 10.41 -14.72
CA ALA A 140 11.52 10.78 -13.73
C ALA A 140 10.96 10.84 -12.28
N LEU A 141 10.37 9.74 -11.81
CA LEU A 141 9.67 9.67 -10.52
C LEU A 141 10.61 9.62 -9.33
N ASP A 142 11.84 9.20 -9.53
CA ASP A 142 12.91 9.28 -8.53
C ASP A 142 13.24 10.72 -8.16
N GLU A 143 13.20 11.64 -9.13
CA GLU A 143 13.34 13.07 -8.86
C GLU A 143 12.12 13.61 -8.10
N LEU A 144 10.91 13.26 -8.54
CA LEU A 144 9.68 13.71 -7.91
C LEU A 144 9.58 13.25 -6.44
N ILE A 145 9.88 11.99 -6.16
CA ILE A 145 9.87 11.50 -4.78
C ILE A 145 11.03 12.09 -3.96
N GLY A 146 12.14 12.42 -4.61
CA GLY A 146 13.25 13.17 -3.99
C GLY A 146 12.82 14.55 -3.52
N LEU A 147 12.02 15.29 -4.30
CA LEU A 147 11.46 16.59 -3.90
C LEU A 147 10.57 16.47 -2.66
N TYR A 148 9.74 15.42 -2.60
CA TYR A 148 8.94 15.12 -1.42
C TYR A 148 9.82 14.83 -0.19
N LEU A 149 10.82 13.96 -0.32
CA LEU A 149 11.67 13.54 0.80
C LEU A 149 12.54 14.68 1.37
N THR A 150 12.89 15.65 0.53
CA THR A 150 13.72 16.81 0.91
C THR A 150 12.91 18.05 1.26
N ASP A 151 11.57 18.00 1.11
CA ASP A 151 10.66 19.14 1.29
C ASP A 151 11.10 20.37 0.44
N THR A 152 11.52 20.11 -0.78
CA THR A 152 12.06 21.15 -1.71
C THR A 152 11.24 21.30 -2.98
N ALA A 153 9.99 20.82 -2.97
CA ALA A 153 9.12 20.90 -4.15
C ALA A 153 8.86 22.36 -4.54
N PRO A 154 9.12 22.76 -5.80
CA PRO A 154 8.77 24.08 -6.31
C PRO A 154 7.26 24.20 -6.51
N ASP A 155 6.74 25.44 -6.61
CA ASP A 155 5.32 25.69 -6.88
C ASP A 155 4.85 25.09 -8.21
N GLU A 156 5.76 25.03 -9.20
CA GLU A 156 5.52 24.40 -10.50
C GLU A 156 6.63 23.38 -10.79
N TYR A 157 6.25 22.17 -11.13
CA TYR A 157 7.16 21.10 -11.51
C TYR A 157 6.68 20.38 -12.77
N ALA A 158 7.48 20.40 -13.82
CA ALA A 158 7.22 19.68 -15.06
C ALA A 158 7.87 18.28 -15.00
N LEU A 159 7.09 17.27 -14.66
CA LEU A 159 7.58 15.90 -14.66
C LEU A 159 7.92 15.44 -16.08
N ARG A 160 9.13 14.91 -16.27
CA ARG A 160 9.64 14.46 -17.56
C ARG A 160 9.25 13.00 -17.81
N HIS A 161 8.77 12.73 -19.04
CA HIS A 161 8.68 11.36 -19.54
C HIS A 161 10.11 10.89 -19.86
N GLU A 162 10.61 9.91 -19.13
CA GLU A 162 12.00 9.43 -19.20
C GLU A 162 12.05 7.96 -18.81
N ASP A 163 12.75 7.16 -19.60
CA ASP A 163 13.03 5.75 -19.28
C ASP A 163 14.06 5.65 -18.14
N VAL A 164 13.57 5.48 -16.93
CA VAL A 164 14.38 5.44 -15.70
C VAL A 164 14.44 4.01 -15.15
N ARG A 165 15.64 3.52 -14.94
CA ARG A 165 15.91 2.21 -14.34
C ARG A 165 16.63 2.39 -13.02
N LEU A 166 15.98 1.96 -11.96
CA LEU A 166 16.46 2.15 -10.59
C LEU A 166 16.90 0.84 -9.96
N GLU A 167 18.00 0.90 -9.26
CA GLU A 167 18.33 -0.01 -8.18
C GLU A 167 18.05 0.68 -6.86
N ILE A 168 17.18 0.10 -6.05
CA ILE A 168 16.84 0.59 -4.72
C ILE A 168 17.40 -0.41 -3.71
N ARG A 169 18.25 0.06 -2.80
CA ARG A 169 18.84 -0.74 -1.73
C ARG A 169 18.33 -0.26 -0.39
N GLY A 170 17.87 -1.19 0.42
CA GLY A 170 17.50 -0.96 1.82
C GLY A 170 18.46 -1.71 2.75
N LEU A 171 19.02 -1.02 3.72
CA LEU A 171 19.84 -1.61 4.78
C LEU A 171 19.62 -0.84 6.08
N ARG A 172 19.10 -1.52 7.11
CA ARG A 172 18.90 -0.96 8.46
C ARG A 172 18.15 0.38 8.49
N GLY A 173 17.16 0.54 7.62
CA GLY A 173 16.35 1.76 7.51
C GLY A 173 16.96 2.86 6.62
N GLU A 174 18.17 2.68 6.12
CA GLU A 174 18.75 3.56 5.10
C GLU A 174 18.34 3.09 3.71
N LEU A 175 17.92 4.03 2.86
CA LEU A 175 17.53 3.79 1.48
C LEU A 175 18.51 4.50 0.53
N GLN A 176 18.93 3.78 -0.50
CA GLN A 176 19.73 4.32 -1.58
C GLN A 176 19.06 4.01 -2.91
N MET A 177 18.87 5.02 -3.74
CA MET A 177 18.37 4.89 -5.10
C MET A 177 19.48 5.25 -6.09
N ASN A 178 19.76 4.37 -7.03
CA ASN A 178 20.77 4.58 -8.05
C ASN A 178 20.16 4.35 -9.43
N ARG A 179 20.33 5.29 -10.35
CA ARG A 179 19.99 5.09 -11.76
C ARG A 179 21.00 4.17 -12.41
N LEU A 180 20.52 3.22 -13.20
CA LEU A 180 21.35 2.26 -13.94
C LEU A 180 21.19 2.51 -15.45
N SER A 181 22.24 2.17 -16.21
CA SER A 181 22.09 2.00 -17.67
C SER A 181 21.20 0.81 -18.00
N GLY A 182 20.62 0.78 -19.22
CA GLY A 182 19.78 -0.35 -19.66
C GLY A 182 20.50 -1.69 -19.60
N GLU A 183 21.77 -1.75 -20.04
CA GLU A 183 22.58 -2.97 -20.00
C GLU A 183 22.86 -3.45 -18.58
N GLU A 184 23.18 -2.51 -17.70
CA GLU A 184 23.46 -2.83 -16.29
C GLU A 184 22.23 -3.31 -15.56
N PHE A 185 21.07 -2.68 -15.79
CA PHE A 185 19.79 -3.07 -15.22
C PHE A 185 19.44 -4.53 -15.61
N VAL A 186 19.47 -4.86 -16.91
CA VAL A 186 19.17 -6.21 -17.40
C VAL A 186 20.13 -7.24 -16.77
N ARG A 187 21.43 -6.93 -16.73
CA ARG A 187 22.43 -7.81 -16.13
C ARG A 187 22.18 -8.05 -14.65
N ARG A 188 21.85 -7.00 -13.88
CA ARG A 188 21.64 -7.11 -12.44
C ARG A 188 20.32 -7.82 -12.10
N VAL A 189 19.25 -7.53 -12.84
CA VAL A 189 17.97 -8.25 -12.70
C VAL A 189 18.13 -9.74 -12.96
N ALA A 190 18.87 -10.10 -14.04
CA ALA A 190 19.14 -11.51 -14.37
C ALA A 190 20.01 -12.22 -13.32
N ALA A 191 20.82 -11.49 -12.56
CA ALA A 191 21.68 -12.03 -11.52
C ALA A 191 20.98 -12.15 -10.15
N GLN A 192 19.73 -11.66 -10.02
CA GLN A 192 18.97 -11.86 -8.79
C GLN A 192 18.67 -13.35 -8.60
N PRO A 193 18.90 -13.90 -7.41
CA PRO A 193 18.43 -15.24 -7.08
C PRO A 193 16.90 -15.24 -7.22
N THR A 194 16.38 -16.13 -8.06
CA THR A 194 14.94 -16.36 -8.19
C THR A 194 14.42 -16.71 -6.80
N GLY A 195 13.63 -15.84 -6.17
CA GLY A 195 13.14 -16.02 -4.81
C GLY A 195 12.41 -17.35 -4.68
N ALA A 196 12.78 -18.11 -3.67
CA ALA A 196 12.06 -19.28 -3.20
C ALA A 196 10.79 -18.90 -2.45
#